data_b97bc26756529d9831414faab1073206
#
_entry.id   b97bc26756529d9831414faab1073206
#
_cell.length_a   1.000
_cell.length_b   1.000
_cell.length_c   1.000
_cell.angle_alpha   90.00
_cell.angle_beta   90.00
_cell.angle_gamma   90.00
#
_symmetry.space_group_name_H-M   'P 1'
#
loop_
_entity.id
_entity.type
_entity.pdbx_description
1 polymer ?
#
loop_
_entity_poly.entity_id
_entity_poly.type
_entity_poly.pdbx_seq_one_letter_code
_entity_poly.pdbx_strand_id
1 'polypeptide(L)'
;MGAFLLSAGTKGKRMSLPHSRIMIHQPLGGAQGQATDIAIQAREILYHKQRLNEFLAEHTGQPFERISEDTERDFFMSPAEAKDYGLIDQVIDRHAAGSRPVALV
;
A
#
# COMPACT_ATOMS: atom_id res chain seq x y z
N MET A 1 -5.61 2.06 2.83
CA MET A 1 -5.84 0.68 3.33
C MET A 1 -5.76 -0.37 2.26
N GLY A 2 -6.17 -0.05 1.06
CA GLY A 2 -6.10 -1.02 -0.04
C GLY A 2 -4.69 -1.54 -0.29
N ALA A 3 -3.69 -0.66 -0.32
CA ALA A 3 -2.32 -1.08 -0.55
C ALA A 3 -1.79 -1.97 0.58
N PHE A 4 -2.22 -1.70 1.80
CA PHE A 4 -1.85 -2.51 2.95
C PHE A 4 -2.39 -3.93 2.80
N LEU A 5 -3.68 -4.06 2.45
CA LEU A 5 -4.29 -5.38 2.26
C LEU A 5 -3.65 -6.12 1.10
N LEU A 6 -3.33 -5.42 0.02
CA LEU A 6 -2.70 -6.03 -1.14
C LEU A 6 -1.32 -6.58 -0.76
N SER A 7 -0.51 -5.79 -0.07
CA SER A 7 0.84 -6.20 0.30
C SER A 7 0.85 -7.33 1.33
N ALA A 8 -0.23 -7.48 2.08
CA ALA A 8 -0.35 -8.53 3.09
C ALA A 8 -0.72 -9.89 2.53
N GLY A 9 -0.97 -9.97 1.24
CA GLY A 9 -1.28 -11.25 0.61
C GLY A 9 -0.10 -12.21 0.62
N THR A 10 -0.35 -13.42 0.19
CA THR A 10 0.69 -14.44 0.13
C THR A 10 1.78 -14.05 -0.85
N LYS A 11 3.01 -14.08 -0.40
CA LYS A 11 4.15 -13.78 -1.28
C LYS A 11 4.13 -14.70 -2.50
N GLY A 12 4.38 -14.13 -3.65
CA GLY A 12 4.35 -14.83 -4.92
C GLY A 12 2.98 -14.82 -5.58
N LYS A 13 1.95 -14.45 -4.83
CA LYS A 13 0.57 -14.46 -5.34
C LYS A 13 -0.11 -13.10 -5.31
N ARG A 14 0.61 -12.04 -5.02
CA ARG A 14 0.05 -10.69 -5.01
C ARG A 14 0.13 -10.14 -6.43
N MET A 15 -1.00 -9.81 -7.02
CA MET A 15 -1.08 -9.47 -8.45
C MET A 15 -1.87 -8.19 -8.70
N SER A 16 -1.60 -7.55 -9.81
CA SER A 16 -2.33 -6.37 -10.24
C SER A 16 -2.59 -6.44 -11.74
N LEU A 17 -3.68 -5.83 -12.16
CA LEU A 17 -3.99 -5.69 -13.59
C LEU A 17 -3.11 -4.59 -14.21
N PRO A 18 -2.86 -4.65 -15.51
CA PRO A 18 -1.86 -3.78 -16.16
C PRO A 18 -2.18 -2.29 -16.16
N HIS A 19 -3.42 -1.92 -16.02
CA HIS A 19 -3.82 -0.51 -16.05
C HIS A 19 -4.33 0.01 -14.71
N SER A 20 -4.08 -0.72 -13.64
CA SER A 20 -4.47 -0.30 -12.30
C SER A 20 -3.49 0.72 -11.76
N ARG A 21 -3.90 1.41 -10.71
CA ARG A 21 -3.01 2.33 -9.99
C ARG A 21 -3.01 1.95 -8.52
N ILE A 22 -1.86 1.98 -7.92
CA ILE A 22 -1.71 1.62 -6.50
C ILE A 22 -1.13 2.82 -5.77
N MET A 23 -1.78 3.22 -4.70
CA MET A 23 -1.35 4.37 -3.90
C MET A 23 -1.04 3.94 -2.48
N ILE A 24 0.04 4.47 -1.94
CA ILE A 24 0.31 4.34 -0.52
C ILE A 24 0.23 5.72 0.11
N HIS A 25 -0.30 5.78 1.30
CA HIS A 25 -0.42 7.03 2.04
C HIS A 25 -0.54 6.75 3.52
N GLN A 26 -0.30 7.78 4.31
CA GLN A 26 -0.43 7.64 5.76
C GLN A 26 -1.89 7.71 6.18
N PRO A 27 -2.25 7.06 7.28
CA PRO A 27 -3.59 7.25 7.81
C PRO A 27 -3.77 8.70 8.19
N LEU A 28 -4.91 9.24 7.78
CA LEU A 28 -5.29 10.60 8.13
C LEU A 28 -6.15 10.55 9.38
N GLY A 29 -5.98 11.53 10.21
CA GLY A 29 -6.78 11.62 11.42
C GLY A 29 -7.06 13.05 11.77
N GLY A 30 -8.20 13.28 12.37
CA GLY A 30 -8.57 14.57 12.91
C GLY A 30 -8.77 14.42 14.41
N ALA A 31 -8.58 15.49 15.12
CA ALA A 31 -8.80 15.49 16.54
C ALA A 31 -9.74 16.63 16.89
N GLN A 32 -10.73 16.34 17.73
CA GLN A 32 -11.69 17.31 18.21
C GLN A 32 -11.90 17.13 19.69
N GLY A 33 -12.30 18.19 20.37
CA GLY A 33 -12.56 18.13 21.80
C GLY A 33 -11.58 18.93 22.60
N GLN A 34 -11.44 18.61 23.87
CA GLN A 34 -10.54 19.35 24.75
C GLN A 34 -9.09 18.98 24.46
N ALA A 35 -8.19 19.87 24.85
CA ALA A 35 -6.76 19.70 24.58
C ALA A 35 -6.21 18.33 25.00
N THR A 36 -6.69 17.80 26.13
CA THR A 36 -6.24 16.52 26.63
C THR A 36 -6.65 15.39 25.70
N ASP A 37 -7.90 15.46 25.22
CA ASP A 37 -8.43 14.44 24.31
C ASP A 37 -7.73 14.51 22.96
N ILE A 38 -7.42 15.72 22.51
CA ILE A 38 -6.69 15.92 21.26
C ILE A 38 -5.30 15.30 21.37
N ALA A 39 -4.62 15.46 22.49
CA ALA A 39 -3.31 14.90 22.72
C ALA A 39 -3.34 13.37 22.71
N ILE A 40 -4.37 12.78 23.31
CA ILE A 40 -4.54 11.34 23.32
C ILE A 40 -4.80 10.81 21.90
N GLN A 41 -5.70 11.47 21.16
CA GLN A 41 -6.00 11.09 19.80
C GLN A 41 -4.79 11.21 18.88
N ALA A 42 -4.00 12.28 19.04
CA ALA A 42 -2.81 12.47 18.24
C ALA A 42 -1.80 11.35 18.50
N ARG A 43 -1.68 10.91 19.73
CA ARG A 43 -0.76 9.84 20.09
C ARG A 43 -1.19 8.52 19.45
N GLU A 44 -2.49 8.24 19.44
CA GLU A 44 -3.03 7.04 18.80
C GLU A 44 -2.83 7.06 17.29
N ILE A 45 -3.03 8.22 16.67
CA ILE A 45 -2.81 8.36 15.22
C ILE A 45 -1.35 8.08 14.89
N LEU A 46 -0.42 8.62 15.67
CA LEU A 46 1.00 8.39 15.44
C LEU A 46 1.38 6.92 15.65
N TYR A 47 0.76 6.26 16.62
CA TYR A 47 0.99 4.84 16.87
C TYR A 47 0.52 4.01 15.67
N HIS A 48 -0.70 4.24 15.16
CA HIS A 48 -1.22 3.51 14.02
C HIS A 48 -0.41 3.77 12.74
N LYS A 49 0.04 5.01 12.56
CA LYS A 49 0.86 5.38 11.43
C LYS A 49 2.18 4.59 11.44
N GLN A 50 2.81 4.52 12.58
CA GLN A 50 4.05 3.78 12.71
C GLN A 50 3.83 2.29 12.45
N ARG A 51 2.77 1.71 13.02
CA ARG A 51 2.48 0.29 12.84
C ARG A 51 2.19 -0.06 11.38
N LEU A 52 1.41 0.77 10.69
CA LEU A 52 1.11 0.55 9.29
C LEU A 52 2.35 0.65 8.42
N ASN A 53 3.22 1.61 8.71
CA ASN A 53 4.48 1.75 7.98
C ASN A 53 5.41 0.57 8.23
N GLU A 54 5.43 0.04 9.45
CA GLU A 54 6.21 -1.15 9.78
C GLU A 54 5.70 -2.36 8.98
N PHE A 55 4.39 -2.54 8.90
CA PHE A 55 3.81 -3.64 8.14
C PHE A 55 4.11 -3.49 6.65
N LEU A 56 4.01 -2.28 6.10
CA LEU A 56 4.34 -2.06 4.70
C LEU A 56 5.81 -2.35 4.44
N ALA A 57 6.69 -1.93 5.33
CA ALA A 57 8.12 -2.21 5.19
C ALA A 57 8.39 -3.72 5.17
N GLU A 58 7.72 -4.45 6.06
CA GLU A 58 7.89 -5.88 6.14
C GLU A 58 7.36 -6.57 4.89
N HIS A 59 6.16 -6.19 4.44
CA HIS A 59 5.53 -6.86 3.30
C HIS A 59 6.18 -6.51 1.97
N THR A 60 6.78 -5.33 1.83
CA THR A 60 7.40 -4.89 0.59
C THR A 60 8.89 -5.16 0.54
N GLY A 61 9.51 -5.37 1.68
CA GLY A 61 10.97 -5.50 1.75
C GLY A 61 11.69 -4.17 1.66
N GLN A 62 10.99 -3.06 1.69
CA GLN A 62 11.61 -1.73 1.64
C GLN A 62 12.00 -1.26 3.04
N PRO A 63 13.03 -0.41 3.16
CA PRO A 63 13.40 0.15 4.46
C PRO A 63 12.26 0.99 5.03
N PHE A 64 12.11 0.98 6.32
CA PHE A 64 11.08 1.76 7.01
C PHE A 64 11.15 3.24 6.64
N GLU A 65 12.35 3.78 6.53
CA GLU A 65 12.54 5.19 6.20
C GLU A 65 11.98 5.52 4.83
N ARG A 66 12.13 4.64 3.87
CA ARG A 66 11.59 4.83 2.54
C ARG A 66 10.06 4.80 2.55
N ILE A 67 9.48 3.85 3.27
CA ILE A 67 8.04 3.77 3.43
C ILE A 67 7.51 5.04 4.09
N SER A 68 8.18 5.49 5.12
CA SER A 68 7.78 6.69 5.86
C SER A 68 7.79 7.92 4.96
N GLU A 69 8.82 8.09 4.16
CA GLU A 69 8.91 9.20 3.24
C GLU A 69 7.86 9.13 2.15
N ASP A 70 7.68 7.97 1.56
CA ASP A 70 6.76 7.79 0.44
C ASP A 70 5.30 7.93 0.86
N THR A 71 4.97 7.59 2.12
CA THR A 71 3.61 7.69 2.60
C THR A 71 3.26 9.07 3.16
N GLU A 72 4.22 9.97 3.33
CA GLU A 72 3.94 11.32 3.81
C GLU A 72 3.06 12.08 2.83
N ARG A 73 3.04 11.67 1.60
CA ARG A 73 2.17 12.22 0.58
C ARG A 73 1.62 11.06 -0.22
N ASP A 74 0.55 11.30 -0.95
CA ASP A 74 -0.04 10.26 -1.76
C ASP A 74 0.97 9.84 -2.82
N PHE A 75 1.40 8.61 -2.78
CA PHE A 75 2.39 8.08 -3.70
C PHE A 75 1.70 7.05 -4.59
N PHE A 76 1.45 7.46 -5.82
CA PHE A 76 0.79 6.60 -6.79
C PHE A 76 1.82 5.80 -7.57
N MET A 77 1.51 4.56 -7.81
CA MET A 77 2.39 3.68 -8.58
C MET A 77 1.61 2.97 -9.68
N SER A 78 2.27 2.80 -10.83
CA SER A 78 1.76 1.89 -11.84
C SER A 78 1.96 0.46 -11.34
N PRO A 79 1.31 -0.51 -11.95
CA PRO A 79 1.51 -1.91 -11.54
C PRO A 79 2.98 -2.35 -11.62
N ALA A 80 3.70 -1.94 -12.66
CA ALA A 80 5.11 -2.28 -12.78
C ALA A 80 5.95 -1.68 -11.65
N GLU A 81 5.68 -0.42 -11.31
CA GLU A 81 6.35 0.25 -10.21
C GLU A 81 6.03 -0.41 -8.87
N ALA A 82 4.78 -0.83 -8.69
CA ALA A 82 4.36 -1.51 -7.48
C ALA A 82 5.07 -2.86 -7.33
N LYS A 83 5.31 -3.54 -8.43
CA LYS A 83 6.07 -4.78 -8.42
C LYS A 83 7.51 -4.54 -7.99
N ASP A 84 8.15 -3.53 -8.57
CA ASP A 84 9.53 -3.19 -8.21
C ASP A 84 9.63 -2.70 -6.76
N TYR A 85 8.60 -2.05 -6.27
CA TYR A 85 8.55 -1.56 -4.89
C TYR A 85 8.37 -2.72 -3.91
N GLY A 86 7.75 -3.79 -4.32
CA GLY A 86 7.52 -4.95 -3.47
C GLY A 86 6.09 -5.09 -2.96
N LEU A 87 5.17 -4.22 -3.42
CA LEU A 87 3.78 -4.32 -3.00
C LEU A 87 3.08 -5.51 -3.63
N ILE A 88 3.47 -5.88 -4.83
CA ILE A 88 2.90 -7.03 -5.52
C ILE A 88 4.02 -7.86 -6.11
N ASP A 89 3.69 -9.05 -6.53
CA ASP A 89 4.65 -9.98 -7.07
C ASP A 89 4.58 -10.08 -8.59
N GLN A 90 3.43 -9.76 -9.17
CA GLN A 90 3.20 -10.00 -10.57
C GLN A 90 2.14 -9.06 -11.14
N VAL A 91 2.34 -8.63 -12.37
CA VAL A 91 1.33 -7.88 -13.11
C VAL A 91 0.69 -8.85 -14.08
N ILE A 92 -0.63 -8.95 -14.06
CA ILE A 92 -1.33 -9.85 -14.93
C ILE A 92 -1.49 -9.16 -16.27
N ASP A 93 -0.84 -9.77 -17.29
CA ASP A 93 -0.91 -9.21 -18.60
C ASP A 93 -1.96 -10.00 -19.36
N ARG A 94 -2.62 -9.35 -20.28
CA ARG A 94 -3.60 -10.00 -21.05
C ARG A 94 -3.06 -11.17 -21.82
N HIS A 95 -1.86 -11.04 -22.36
CA HIS A 95 -1.27 -12.13 -23.09
C HIS A 95 -0.86 -13.26 -22.17
N ALA A 96 -0.38 -12.91 -21.02
CA ALA A 96 0.06 -13.92 -20.12
C ALA A 96 -1.11 -14.66 -19.56
N ALA A 97 -2.15 -13.93 -19.30
CA ALA A 97 -3.23 -14.60 -18.63
C ALA A 97 -3.95 -15.12 -19.73
N GLY A 98 -3.71 -14.59 -20.78
CA GLY A 98 -4.44 -14.89 -21.81
C GLY A 98 -4.37 -15.86 -22.53
N SER A 99 -3.92 -16.42 -22.23
CA SER A 99 -4.06 -17.51 -22.82
C SER A 99 -5.41 -17.44 -23.33
N ARG A 100 -6.27 -16.71 -23.05
CA ARG A 100 -7.46 -16.73 -23.49
C ARG A 100 -7.98 -15.53 -23.73
N PRO A 101 -7.67 -15.13 -24.61
CA PRO A 101 -7.97 -13.88 -24.88
C PRO A 101 -9.33 -13.65 -24.99
N VAL A 102 -9.79 -14.32 -25.51
CA VAL A 102 -10.98 -14.16 -25.73
C VAL A 102 -11.79 -13.99 -24.83
N ALA A 103 -11.60 -14.61 -24.23
CA ALA A 103 -12.41 -14.69 -23.45
C ALA A 103 -12.70 -13.58 -22.82
N LEU A 104 -12.22 -13.09 -22.79
CA LEU A 104 -12.40 -12.21 -22.12
C LEU A 104 -13.14 -11.28 -22.42
N VAL A 105 -13.50 -11.30 -22.97
CA VAL A 105 -14.19 -10.36 -23.34
C VAL A 105 -15.13 -10.22 -22.98
#